data_5ede6bf2aada5bfccfa7627b7ee79606
#
_entry.id   5ede6bf2aada5bfccfa7627b7ee79606
#
_cell.length_a   1.000
_cell.length_b   1.000
_cell.length_c   1.000
_cell.angle_alpha   90.00
_cell.angle_beta   90.00
_cell.angle_gamma   90.00
#
_symmetry.space_group_name_H-M   'P 1'
#
loop_
_entity.id
_entity.type
_entity.pdbx_description
1 polymer ?
#
loop_
_entity_poly.entity_id
_entity_poly.type
_entity_poly.pdbx_seq_one_letter_code
_entity_poly.pdbx_strand_id
1 'polypeptide(L)'
;MDYPTSPKQQLRKTIRQRKKQHSPEQRQAWSDEIERRLLAHPRIRAAQVVMLYYALPDEVDTRHLADALLAAGKTVVLPKCVDDAHIEPRLHTGPADLAEGIYNLLEPVGPTFADIGRIEVVVVPGMSFDDEGHRLGRGR
;
A
#
# COMPACT_ATOMS: atom_id res chain seq x y z
N MET A 1 -2.18 31.15 16.98
CA MET A 1 -1.18 31.51 15.96
C MET A 1 -1.19 30.45 14.88
N ASP A 2 -1.52 30.83 13.67
CA ASP A 2 -1.53 29.91 12.55
C ASP A 2 -0.12 29.75 12.00
N TYR A 3 0.41 28.55 12.05
CA TYR A 3 1.68 28.24 11.42
C TYR A 3 1.48 28.09 9.91
N PRO A 4 2.40 28.61 9.09
CA PRO A 4 2.26 28.45 7.65
C PRO A 4 2.29 26.97 7.28
N THR A 5 1.34 26.57 6.43
CA THR A 5 1.28 25.20 5.90
C THR A 5 2.54 24.94 5.05
N SER A 6 3.22 23.80 5.30
CA SER A 6 4.39 23.44 4.51
C SER A 6 4.01 23.16 3.05
N PRO A 7 4.95 23.28 2.09
CA PRO A 7 4.68 22.93 0.69
C PRO A 7 4.17 21.50 0.52
N LYS A 8 4.68 20.56 1.30
CA LYS A 8 4.23 19.16 1.28
C LYS A 8 2.78 19.03 1.73
N GLN A 9 2.40 19.73 2.81
CA GLN A 9 1.03 19.73 3.31
C GLN A 9 0.06 20.34 2.30
N GLN A 10 0.45 21.43 1.65
CA GLN A 10 -0.35 22.06 0.59
C GLN A 10 -0.54 21.13 -0.59
N LEU A 11 0.51 20.44 -1.01
CA LEU A 11 0.44 19.47 -2.11
C LEU A 11 -0.48 18.30 -1.75
N ARG A 12 -0.38 17.76 -0.52
CA ARG A 12 -1.28 16.70 -0.06
C ARG A 12 -2.73 17.12 -0.12
N LYS A 13 -3.03 18.35 0.31
CA LYS A 13 -4.38 18.91 0.24
C LYS A 13 -4.88 18.99 -1.20
N THR A 14 -4.05 19.48 -2.11
CA THR A 14 -4.38 19.55 -3.54
C THR A 14 -4.65 18.17 -4.13
N ILE A 15 -3.83 17.19 -3.82
CA ILE A 15 -4.01 15.81 -4.29
C ILE A 15 -5.32 15.21 -3.76
N ARG A 16 -5.64 15.41 -2.49
CA ARG A 16 -6.91 14.93 -1.92
C ARG A 16 -8.11 15.53 -2.65
N GLN A 17 -8.06 16.82 -2.96
CA GLN A 17 -9.11 17.49 -3.71
C GLN A 17 -9.24 16.92 -5.13
N ARG A 18 -8.13 16.67 -5.80
CA ARG A 18 -8.12 16.06 -7.14
C ARG A 18 -8.72 14.66 -7.13
N LYS A 19 -8.41 13.86 -6.12
CA LYS A 19 -8.98 12.52 -5.98
C LYS A 19 -10.51 12.55 -5.91
N LYS A 20 -11.07 13.53 -5.23
CA LYS A 20 -12.52 13.69 -5.08
C LYS A 20 -13.23 14.05 -6.39
N GLN A 21 -12.49 14.54 -7.39
CA GLN A 21 -13.04 14.88 -8.70
C GLN A 21 -13.27 13.66 -9.58
N HIS A 22 -12.73 12.50 -9.19
CA HIS A 22 -12.86 11.26 -9.92
C HIS A 22 -13.81 10.31 -9.20
N SER A 23 -14.63 9.60 -9.97
CA SER A 23 -15.57 8.63 -9.39
C SER A 23 -14.84 7.44 -8.77
N PRO A 24 -15.46 6.74 -7.80
CA PRO A 24 -14.91 5.49 -7.29
C PRO A 24 -14.64 4.46 -8.40
N GLU A 25 -15.51 4.39 -9.40
CA GLU A 25 -15.37 3.49 -10.54
C GLU A 25 -14.14 3.84 -11.37
N GLN A 26 -13.89 5.13 -11.61
CA GLN A 26 -12.70 5.58 -12.35
C GLN A 26 -11.42 5.26 -11.57
N ARG A 27 -11.41 5.50 -10.27
CA ARG A 27 -10.25 5.19 -9.42
C ARG A 27 -9.99 3.69 -9.36
N GLN A 28 -11.05 2.88 -9.31
CA GLN A 28 -10.91 1.42 -9.35
C GLN A 28 -10.34 0.95 -10.69
N ALA A 29 -10.77 1.53 -11.81
CA ALA A 29 -10.23 1.20 -13.12
C ALA A 29 -8.72 1.49 -13.20
N TRP A 30 -8.27 2.60 -12.63
CA TRP A 30 -6.84 2.91 -12.56
C TRP A 30 -6.08 1.93 -11.65
N SER A 31 -6.67 1.55 -10.52
CA SER A 31 -6.07 0.53 -9.64
C SER A 31 -5.92 -0.81 -10.36
N ASP A 32 -6.94 -1.21 -11.11
CA ASP A 32 -6.92 -2.46 -11.88
C ASP A 32 -5.81 -2.45 -12.94
N GLU A 33 -5.62 -1.31 -13.61
CA GLU A 33 -4.56 -1.16 -14.61
C GLU A 33 -3.16 -1.19 -13.97
N ILE A 34 -3.00 -0.55 -12.81
CA ILE A 34 -1.74 -0.60 -12.05
C ILE A 34 -1.44 -2.04 -11.62
N GLU A 35 -2.45 -2.74 -11.10
CA GLU A 35 -2.31 -4.15 -10.72
C GLU A 35 -1.87 -5.01 -11.92
N ARG A 36 -2.51 -4.82 -13.07
CA ARG A 36 -2.16 -5.54 -14.28
C ARG A 36 -0.69 -5.34 -14.65
N ARG A 37 -0.22 -4.09 -14.58
CA ARG A 37 1.18 -3.76 -14.87
C ARG A 37 2.14 -4.36 -13.85
N LEU A 38 1.78 -4.33 -12.56
CA LEU A 38 2.61 -4.93 -11.52
C LEU A 38 2.71 -6.44 -11.69
N LEU A 39 1.61 -7.12 -11.95
CA LEU A 39 1.61 -8.58 -12.15
C LEU A 39 2.42 -8.99 -13.39
N ALA A 40 2.52 -8.13 -14.39
CA ALA A 40 3.33 -8.36 -15.58
C ALA A 40 4.81 -7.93 -15.40
N HIS A 41 5.12 -7.20 -14.33
CA HIS A 41 6.47 -6.68 -14.12
C HIS A 41 7.45 -7.82 -13.82
N PRO A 42 8.62 -7.87 -14.49
CA PRO A 42 9.58 -8.98 -14.31
C PRO A 42 10.03 -9.19 -12.85
N ARG A 43 10.20 -8.11 -12.09
CA ARG A 43 10.61 -8.19 -10.67
C ARG A 43 9.53 -8.84 -9.81
N ILE A 44 8.25 -8.51 -10.05
CA ILE A 44 7.13 -9.13 -9.33
C ILE A 44 7.00 -10.59 -9.75
N ARG A 45 7.11 -10.88 -11.05
CA ARG A 45 6.99 -12.26 -11.54
C ARG A 45 8.08 -13.17 -10.97
N ALA A 46 9.29 -12.67 -10.86
CA ALA A 46 10.45 -13.44 -10.34
C ALA A 46 10.47 -13.52 -8.81
N ALA A 47 9.84 -12.58 -8.10
CA ALA A 47 9.88 -12.55 -6.65
C ALA A 47 9.07 -13.67 -6.03
N GLN A 48 9.61 -14.30 -4.99
CA GLN A 48 8.89 -15.27 -4.16
C GLN A 48 8.23 -14.59 -2.95
N VAL A 49 8.90 -13.59 -2.38
CA VAL A 49 8.40 -12.87 -1.20
C VAL A 49 8.19 -11.41 -1.57
N VAL A 50 6.95 -10.95 -1.46
CA VAL A 50 6.55 -9.58 -1.79
C VAL A 50 5.89 -8.94 -0.57
N MET A 51 6.37 -7.75 -0.20
CA MET A 51 5.73 -6.93 0.82
C MET A 51 4.92 -5.83 0.14
N LEU A 52 3.67 -5.65 0.55
CA LEU A 52 2.82 -4.57 0.05
C LEU A 52 1.99 -4.00 1.19
N TYR A 53 1.51 -2.77 1.00
CA TYR A 53 0.55 -2.18 1.93
C TYR A 53 -0.85 -2.75 1.66
N TYR A 54 -1.69 -2.77 2.69
CA TYR A 54 -3.11 -3.09 2.53
C TYR A 54 -3.87 -1.78 2.35
N ALA A 55 -4.45 -1.59 1.18
CA ALA A 55 -4.96 -0.29 0.74
C ALA A 55 -6.04 0.28 1.65
N LEU A 56 -5.89 1.55 2.00
CA LEU A 56 -6.96 2.37 2.55
C LEU A 56 -7.95 2.75 1.43
N PRO A 57 -9.18 3.19 1.77
CA PRO A 57 -10.20 3.46 0.75
C PRO A 57 -9.80 4.48 -0.32
N ASP A 58 -8.91 5.41 -0.01
CA ASP A 58 -8.48 6.46 -0.94
C ASP A 58 -7.14 6.17 -1.63
N GLU A 59 -6.55 5.01 -1.37
CA GLU A 59 -5.28 4.60 -1.99
C GLU A 59 -5.52 3.73 -3.21
N VAL A 60 -4.47 3.56 -4.03
CA VAL A 60 -4.48 2.55 -5.07
C VAL A 60 -4.75 1.20 -4.43
N ASP A 61 -5.75 0.49 -4.92
CA ASP A 61 -6.24 -0.74 -4.30
C ASP A 61 -5.24 -1.88 -4.51
N THR A 62 -4.71 -2.42 -3.42
CA THR A 62 -3.77 -3.55 -3.42
C THR A 62 -4.40 -4.85 -2.89
N ARG A 63 -5.68 -4.84 -2.52
CA ARG A 63 -6.33 -6.00 -1.89
C ARG A 63 -6.43 -7.16 -2.86
N HIS A 64 -6.88 -6.92 -4.08
CA HIS A 64 -6.95 -7.95 -5.11
C HIS A 64 -5.54 -8.39 -5.56
N LEU A 65 -4.58 -7.46 -5.59
CA LEU A 65 -3.17 -7.78 -5.87
C LEU A 65 -2.62 -8.79 -4.85
N ALA A 66 -2.92 -8.58 -3.56
CA ALA A 66 -2.52 -9.52 -2.51
C ALA A 66 -3.08 -10.92 -2.78
N ASP A 67 -4.36 -11.02 -3.11
CA ASP A 67 -5.01 -12.28 -3.44
C ASP A 67 -4.38 -12.95 -4.67
N ALA A 68 -4.10 -12.17 -5.70
CA ALA A 68 -3.48 -12.67 -6.94
C ALA A 68 -2.07 -13.21 -6.69
N LEU A 69 -1.28 -12.54 -5.86
CA LEU A 69 0.06 -13.01 -5.50
C LEU A 69 0.01 -14.31 -4.68
N LEU A 70 -0.93 -14.41 -3.74
CA LEU A 70 -1.17 -15.64 -3.00
C LEU A 70 -1.58 -16.78 -3.93
N ALA A 71 -2.49 -16.53 -4.85
CA ALA A 71 -2.93 -17.52 -5.83
C ALA A 71 -1.78 -17.99 -6.74
N ALA A 72 -0.80 -17.15 -6.97
CA ALA A 72 0.41 -17.49 -7.73
C ALA A 72 1.44 -18.27 -6.90
N GLY A 73 1.14 -18.60 -5.65
CA GLY A 73 2.03 -19.34 -4.76
C GLY A 73 3.13 -18.51 -4.11
N LYS A 74 3.00 -17.19 -4.12
CA LYS A 74 4.00 -16.29 -3.51
C LYS A 74 3.70 -16.06 -2.03
N THR A 75 4.74 -15.68 -1.29
CA THR A 75 4.60 -15.24 0.09
C THR A 75 4.31 -13.74 0.10
N VAL A 76 3.24 -13.35 0.79
CA VAL A 76 2.81 -11.96 0.92
C VAL A 76 3.01 -11.49 2.35
N VAL A 77 3.61 -10.32 2.51
CA VAL A 77 3.90 -9.69 3.80
C VAL A 77 3.23 -8.32 3.83
N LEU A 78 2.53 -8.03 4.92
CA LEU A 78 1.86 -6.73 5.13
C LEU A 78 2.49 -6.00 6.31
N PRO A 79 2.56 -4.66 6.26
CA PRO A 79 3.07 -3.87 7.38
C PRO A 79 1.98 -3.67 8.43
N LYS A 80 2.32 -3.95 9.67
CA LYS A 80 1.50 -3.55 10.82
C LYS A 80 2.13 -2.32 11.46
N CYS A 81 1.36 -1.25 11.60
CA CYS A 81 1.82 -0.06 12.33
C CYS A 81 1.80 -0.34 13.83
N VAL A 82 2.97 -0.31 14.46
CA VAL A 82 3.09 -0.50 15.91
C VAL A 82 3.11 0.83 16.65
N ASP A 83 3.64 1.87 16.03
CA ASP A 83 3.58 3.25 16.51
C ASP A 83 3.76 4.22 15.32
N ASP A 84 3.91 5.52 15.57
CA ASP A 84 4.02 6.55 14.53
C ASP A 84 5.29 6.44 13.68
N ALA A 85 6.29 5.71 14.14
CA ALA A 85 7.60 5.63 13.50
C ALA A 85 7.99 4.21 13.06
N HIS A 86 7.27 3.18 13.51
CA HIS A 86 7.65 1.79 13.31
C HIS A 86 6.54 0.96 12.71
N ILE A 87 6.92 0.09 11.80
CA ILE A 87 6.06 -0.95 11.24
C ILE A 87 6.69 -2.31 11.51
N GLU A 88 5.84 -3.33 11.58
CA GLU A 88 6.26 -4.70 11.78
C GLU A 88 5.73 -5.55 10.63
N PRO A 89 6.61 -6.29 9.90
CA PRO A 89 6.16 -7.16 8.83
C PRO A 89 5.35 -8.33 9.39
N ARG A 90 4.19 -8.59 8.80
CA ARG A 90 3.31 -9.70 9.17
C ARG A 90 3.04 -10.58 7.96
N LEU A 91 3.12 -11.89 8.16
CA LEU A 91 2.75 -12.84 7.12
C LEU A 91 1.25 -12.75 6.85
N HIS A 92 0.88 -12.71 5.58
CA HIS A 92 -0.51 -12.66 5.13
C HIS A 92 -0.81 -13.88 4.26
N THR A 93 -1.77 -14.70 4.68
CA THR A 93 -2.16 -15.90 3.94
C THR A 93 -3.61 -15.85 3.44
N GLY A 94 -4.35 -14.83 3.82
CA GLY A 94 -5.74 -14.65 3.42
C GLY A 94 -6.52 -13.82 4.43
N PRO A 95 -7.86 -13.72 4.27
CA PRO A 95 -8.72 -12.89 5.13
C PRO A 95 -8.65 -13.22 6.62
N ALA A 96 -8.32 -14.44 6.99
CA ALA A 96 -8.16 -14.85 8.39
C ALA A 96 -7.04 -14.12 9.10
N ASP A 97 -6.07 -13.59 8.36
CA ASP A 97 -4.93 -12.82 8.89
C ASP A 97 -5.21 -11.31 8.97
N LEU A 98 -6.46 -10.91 8.80
CA LEU A 98 -6.90 -9.52 8.91
C LEU A 98 -7.94 -9.39 10.01
N ALA A 99 -7.87 -8.30 10.77
CA ALA A 99 -8.87 -7.97 11.80
C ALA A 99 -9.16 -6.47 11.78
N GLU A 100 -10.35 -6.10 12.23
CA GLU A 100 -10.69 -4.69 12.38
C GLU A 100 -9.86 -4.07 13.49
N GLY A 101 -9.16 -2.99 13.16
CA GLY A 101 -8.41 -2.18 14.09
C GLY A 101 -9.08 -0.85 14.34
N ILE A 102 -8.27 0.17 14.63
CA ILE A 102 -8.71 1.54 14.87
C ILE A 102 -9.43 2.07 13.61
N TYR A 103 -10.53 2.81 13.79
CA TYR A 103 -11.34 3.42 12.71
C TYR A 103 -11.97 2.39 11.75
N ASN A 104 -12.23 1.17 12.22
CA ASN A 104 -12.81 0.08 11.41
C ASN A 104 -11.95 -0.26 10.17
N LEU A 105 -10.68 0.05 10.20
CA LEU A 105 -9.73 -0.33 9.15
C LEU A 105 -9.19 -1.72 9.43
N LEU A 106 -8.99 -2.50 8.36
CA LEU A 106 -8.40 -3.83 8.50
C LEU A 106 -6.90 -3.73 8.76
N GLU A 107 -6.45 -4.50 9.74
CA GLU A 107 -5.03 -4.58 10.12
C GLU A 107 -4.52 -6.02 9.98
N PRO A 108 -3.25 -6.22 9.60
CA PRO A 108 -2.66 -7.55 9.58
C PRO A 108 -2.48 -8.08 11.00
N VAL A 109 -2.95 -9.31 11.22
CA VAL A 109 -2.82 -10.01 12.50
C VAL A 109 -2.14 -11.37 12.37
N GLY A 110 -1.59 -11.67 11.20
CA GLY A 110 -0.78 -12.86 11.00
C GLY A 110 0.51 -12.83 11.81
N PRO A 111 1.27 -13.94 11.82
CA PRO A 111 2.53 -14.00 12.56
C PRO A 111 3.55 -13.02 12.02
N THR A 112 4.46 -12.59 12.89
CA THR A 112 5.59 -11.73 12.51
C THR A 112 6.43 -12.44 11.44
N PHE A 113 6.74 -11.73 10.36
CA PHE A 113 7.68 -12.19 9.35
C PHE A 113 9.07 -11.68 9.72
N ALA A 114 9.83 -12.52 10.43
CA ALA A 114 11.11 -12.10 11.02
C ALA A 114 12.25 -12.01 10.01
N ASP A 115 12.17 -12.76 8.91
CA ASP A 115 13.27 -12.88 7.93
C ASP A 115 13.17 -11.77 6.86
N ILE A 116 13.40 -10.53 7.30
CA ILE A 116 13.27 -9.34 6.44
C ILE A 116 14.17 -9.42 5.21
N GLY A 117 15.34 -10.06 5.33
CA GLY A 117 16.27 -10.21 4.21
C GLY A 117 15.72 -11.04 3.05
N ARG A 118 14.65 -11.81 3.26
CA ARG A 118 14.00 -12.58 2.20
C ARG A 118 12.99 -11.78 1.39
N ILE A 119 12.61 -10.58 1.84
CA ILE A 119 11.69 -9.72 1.09
C ILE A 119 12.42 -9.21 -0.15
N GLU A 120 11.90 -9.53 -1.32
CA GLU A 120 12.57 -9.24 -2.60
C GLU A 120 12.02 -7.97 -3.24
N VAL A 121 10.75 -7.66 -3.03
CA VAL A 121 10.09 -6.47 -3.58
C VAL A 121 9.18 -5.88 -2.51
N VAL A 122 9.20 -4.55 -2.41
CA VAL A 122 8.27 -3.80 -1.56
C VAL A 122 7.46 -2.85 -2.43
N VAL A 123 6.13 -2.98 -2.36
CA VAL A 123 5.22 -2.04 -3.01
C VAL A 123 4.88 -0.96 -1.98
N VAL A 124 5.30 0.27 -2.25
CA VAL A 124 5.23 1.39 -1.31
C VAL A 124 4.06 2.31 -1.65
N PRO A 125 3.20 2.66 -0.69
CA PRO A 125 2.12 3.62 -0.95
C PRO A 125 2.67 5.03 -1.10
N GLY A 126 1.95 5.89 -1.84
CA GLY A 126 2.30 7.29 -1.97
C GLY A 126 1.13 8.09 -2.51
N MET A 127 1.12 9.38 -2.21
CA MET A 127 0.07 10.29 -2.66
C MET A 127 0.36 10.85 -4.05
N SER A 128 1.63 11.07 -4.37
CA SER A 128 2.05 11.64 -5.64
C SER A 128 3.49 11.25 -5.94
N PHE A 129 3.81 11.17 -7.21
CA PHE A 129 5.14 10.84 -7.71
C PHE A 129 5.49 11.78 -8.85
N ASP A 130 6.78 12.08 -9.01
CA ASP A 130 7.27 12.83 -10.16
C ASP A 130 8.04 11.93 -11.13
N ASP A 131 8.47 12.51 -12.25
CA ASP A 131 9.18 11.76 -13.29
C ASP A 131 10.61 11.36 -12.87
N GLU A 132 11.11 11.95 -11.78
CA GLU A 132 12.44 11.66 -11.24
C GLU A 132 12.41 10.59 -10.14
N GLY A 133 11.24 10.04 -9.83
CA GLY A 133 11.09 9.01 -8.82
C GLY A 133 10.91 9.52 -7.38
N HIS A 134 10.71 10.82 -7.19
CA HIS A 134 10.38 11.34 -5.87
C HIS A 134 8.96 10.94 -5.46
N ARG A 135 8.78 10.68 -4.18
CA ARG A 135 7.50 10.23 -3.61
C ARG A 135 7.03 11.18 -2.53
N LEU A 136 5.76 11.59 -2.61
CA LEU A 136 5.06 12.28 -1.54
C LEU A 136 4.27 11.26 -0.72
N GLY A 137 4.63 11.06 0.54
CA GLY A 137 3.89 10.19 1.46
C GLY A 137 2.68 10.87 2.07
N ARG A 138 2.00 10.18 2.99
CA ARG A 138 0.78 10.68 3.64
C ARG A 138 1.06 11.65 4.80
N GLY A 139 2.32 11.85 5.20
CA GLY A 139 2.68 12.76 6.28
C GLY A 139 2.92 12.07 7.62
N ARG A 140 3.22 10.79 7.61
CA ARG A 140 3.57 10.00 8.79
C ARG A 140 5.01 9.54 8.73
#